data_3611e4a735fde5d666b9005ddca900db
#
_entry.id   3611e4a735fde5d666b9005ddca900db
#
_cell.length_a   1.000
_cell.length_b   1.000
_cell.length_c   1.000
_cell.angle_alpha   90.00
_cell.angle_beta   90.00
_cell.angle_gamma   90.00
#
_symmetry.space_group_name_H-M   'P 1'
#
loop_
_entity.id
_entity.type
_entity.pdbx_description
1 polymer ?
#
loop_
_entity_poly.entity_id
_entity_poly.type
_entity_poly.pdbx_seq_one_letter_code
_entity_poly.pdbx_strand_id
1 'polypeptide(L)'
;MKAIGYIRVSTQGQVEDGVSLDAQEAKVRAWAELNGAEAVIFRDEGISGKRADNRPGLNAALEAVGKGDALVCYSLSRLSRSTRDTLVLADLLAKKEADLVSLSEKIDTTTAAGKMVFRMLAVLSEFERDQISDRTRFALAHKKAKGEKTGGDVPFGFTARNGKLYKLETEQKAVRLAVDLRQRGESLRGIGRALEVAGMTRKDGSRSWHPQAVLRIVERGRNGKA
;
A
#
# COMPACT_ATOMS: atom_id res chain seq x y z
N MET A 1 -1.60 -32.52 16.10
CA MET A 1 -1.69 -31.51 15.03
C MET A 1 -3.15 -31.33 14.66
N LYS A 2 -3.65 -30.10 14.60
CA LYS A 2 -4.98 -29.79 14.05
C LYS A 2 -4.81 -29.17 12.67
N ALA A 3 -5.72 -29.49 11.76
CA ALA A 3 -5.89 -28.83 10.47
C ALA A 3 -7.00 -27.78 10.60
N ILE A 4 -6.62 -26.52 10.79
CA ILE A 4 -7.54 -25.40 10.88
C ILE A 4 -7.89 -24.99 9.45
N GLY A 5 -9.02 -25.51 8.96
CA GLY A 5 -9.50 -25.26 7.61
C GLY A 5 -10.19 -23.92 7.50
N TYR A 6 -9.73 -23.06 6.56
CA TYR A 6 -10.42 -21.83 6.22
C TYR A 6 -10.98 -21.90 4.80
N ILE A 7 -12.29 -21.70 4.67
CA ILE A 7 -13.00 -21.74 3.38
C ILE A 7 -13.81 -20.46 3.17
N ARG A 8 -13.87 -20.00 1.92
CA ARG A 8 -14.57 -18.75 1.56
C ARG A 8 -15.15 -18.78 0.15
N VAL A 9 -16.34 -18.22 0.01
CA VAL A 9 -16.89 -17.83 -1.30
C VAL A 9 -17.29 -16.35 -1.26
N SER A 10 -17.13 -15.66 -2.38
CA SER A 10 -17.71 -14.33 -2.60
C SER A 10 -19.03 -14.49 -3.35
N THR A 11 -19.95 -13.54 -3.18
CA THR A 11 -21.21 -13.49 -3.96
C THR A 11 -21.00 -13.43 -5.47
N GLN A 12 -19.82 -12.94 -5.92
CA GLN A 12 -19.40 -12.94 -7.34
C GLN A 12 -18.50 -14.14 -7.69
N GLY A 13 -17.85 -14.77 -6.74
CA GLY A 13 -16.84 -15.82 -6.97
C GLY A 13 -17.39 -17.22 -7.19
N GLN A 14 -18.69 -17.44 -7.08
CA GLN A 14 -19.31 -18.68 -7.55
C GLN A 14 -19.19 -18.88 -9.07
N VAL A 15 -18.91 -17.80 -9.80
CA VAL A 15 -18.85 -17.80 -11.27
C VAL A 15 -17.41 -17.98 -11.79
N GLU A 16 -16.38 -17.50 -11.05
CA GLU A 16 -15.01 -17.45 -11.58
C GLU A 16 -14.13 -18.68 -11.29
N ASP A 17 -14.29 -19.36 -10.14
CA ASP A 17 -13.43 -20.51 -9.78
C ASP A 17 -14.15 -21.86 -9.65
N GLY A 18 -15.45 -21.93 -9.79
CA GLY A 18 -16.24 -23.18 -9.88
C GLY A 18 -16.17 -24.13 -8.65
N VAL A 19 -15.51 -23.74 -7.55
CA VAL A 19 -15.32 -24.59 -6.37
C VAL A 19 -16.22 -24.14 -5.23
N SER A 20 -17.28 -24.94 -4.96
CA SER A 20 -18.22 -24.69 -3.87
C SER A 20 -17.55 -24.77 -2.48
N LEU A 21 -18.20 -24.22 -1.45
CA LEU A 21 -17.74 -24.36 -0.06
C LEU A 21 -17.57 -25.83 0.34
N ASP A 22 -18.53 -26.67 -0.04
CA ASP A 22 -18.51 -28.09 0.30
C ASP A 22 -17.33 -28.81 -0.37
N ALA A 23 -17.02 -28.46 -1.62
CA ALA A 23 -15.87 -29.00 -2.32
C ALA A 23 -14.53 -28.52 -1.71
N GLN A 24 -14.45 -27.25 -1.25
CA GLN A 24 -13.29 -26.75 -0.51
C GLN A 24 -13.14 -27.50 0.82
N GLU A 25 -14.23 -27.67 1.59
CA GLU A 25 -14.20 -28.38 2.85
C GLU A 25 -13.80 -29.85 2.67
N ALA A 26 -14.38 -30.55 1.69
CA ALA A 26 -14.01 -31.93 1.41
C ALA A 26 -12.50 -32.09 1.15
N LYS A 27 -11.89 -31.17 0.39
CA LYS A 27 -10.45 -31.20 0.13
C LYS A 27 -9.61 -30.91 1.39
N VAL A 28 -10.05 -29.98 2.25
CA VAL A 28 -9.37 -29.68 3.52
C VAL A 28 -9.43 -30.92 4.44
N ARG A 29 -10.60 -31.56 4.55
CA ARG A 29 -10.78 -32.78 5.36
C ARG A 29 -9.95 -33.93 4.84
N ALA A 30 -9.90 -34.14 3.53
CA ALA A 30 -9.07 -35.16 2.91
C ALA A 30 -7.57 -34.93 3.19
N TRP A 31 -7.11 -33.68 3.12
CA TRP A 31 -5.73 -33.34 3.50
C TRP A 31 -5.45 -33.65 4.97
N ALA A 32 -6.39 -33.29 5.86
CA ALA A 32 -6.26 -33.53 7.29
C ALA A 32 -6.16 -35.03 7.58
N GLU A 33 -7.03 -35.84 6.98
CA GLU A 33 -7.02 -37.31 7.11
C GLU A 33 -5.68 -37.92 6.65
N LEU A 34 -5.19 -37.52 5.48
CA LEU A 34 -3.90 -37.98 4.95
C LEU A 34 -2.72 -37.63 5.86
N ASN A 35 -2.83 -36.55 6.63
CA ASN A 35 -1.77 -36.10 7.54
C ASN A 35 -2.03 -36.47 9.01
N GLY A 36 -3.04 -37.30 9.31
CA GLY A 36 -3.39 -37.71 10.67
C GLY A 36 -3.78 -36.53 11.58
N ALA A 37 -4.38 -35.50 11.01
CA ALA A 37 -4.79 -34.29 11.71
C ALA A 37 -6.30 -34.20 11.92
N GLU A 38 -6.73 -33.62 13.02
CA GLU A 38 -8.14 -33.30 13.28
C GLU A 38 -8.53 -32.02 12.49
N ALA A 39 -9.56 -32.10 11.64
CA ALA A 39 -10.03 -30.96 10.85
C ALA A 39 -11.05 -30.10 11.60
N VAL A 40 -10.76 -28.83 11.81
CA VAL A 40 -11.67 -27.81 12.34
C VAL A 40 -11.90 -26.75 11.27
N ILE A 41 -13.16 -26.54 10.84
CA ILE A 41 -13.47 -25.70 9.67
C ILE A 41 -14.07 -24.36 10.10
N PHE A 42 -13.53 -23.28 9.56
CA PHE A 42 -14.02 -21.91 9.68
C PHE A 42 -14.46 -21.39 8.31
N ARG A 43 -15.60 -20.69 8.27
CA ARG A 43 -16.25 -20.26 7.03
C ARG A 43 -16.50 -18.77 7.03
N ASP A 44 -16.29 -18.15 5.85
CA ASP A 44 -16.76 -16.80 5.55
C ASP A 44 -17.62 -16.85 4.27
N GLU A 45 -18.94 -16.63 4.43
CA GLU A 45 -19.91 -16.69 3.33
C GLU A 45 -20.34 -15.28 2.92
N GLY A 46 -20.40 -15.03 1.60
CA GLY A 46 -21.08 -13.85 1.04
C GLY A 46 -20.45 -12.49 1.34
N ILE A 47 -19.20 -12.43 1.77
CA ILE A 47 -18.52 -11.16 2.04
C ILE A 47 -18.19 -10.47 0.72
N SER A 48 -18.99 -9.43 0.36
CA SER A 48 -18.78 -8.63 -0.84
C SER A 48 -17.48 -7.82 -0.78
N GLY A 49 -16.85 -7.63 -1.95
CA GLY A 49 -15.52 -7.03 -2.10
C GLY A 49 -15.28 -5.64 -1.51
N LYS A 50 -16.32 -4.89 -1.13
CA LYS A 50 -16.20 -3.55 -0.53
C LYS A 50 -15.99 -3.53 0.99
N ARG A 51 -16.25 -4.65 1.71
CA ARG A 51 -16.07 -4.78 3.17
C ARG A 51 -15.13 -5.94 3.52
N ALA A 52 -13.97 -5.96 2.85
CA ALA A 52 -12.99 -7.03 3.00
C ALA A 52 -12.33 -7.12 4.38
N ASP A 53 -12.46 -6.08 5.20
CA ASP A 53 -11.83 -6.01 6.51
C ASP A 53 -12.59 -6.80 7.59
N ASN A 54 -13.84 -7.21 7.32
CA ASN A 54 -14.62 -8.01 8.24
C ASN A 54 -14.67 -9.47 7.79
N ARG A 55 -13.70 -10.27 8.25
CA ARG A 55 -13.58 -11.71 7.99
C ARG A 55 -13.60 -12.48 9.32
N PRO A 56 -14.76 -12.59 9.97
CA PRO A 56 -14.86 -13.21 11.28
C PRO A 56 -14.39 -14.67 11.28
N GLY A 57 -14.67 -15.42 10.20
CA GLY A 57 -14.21 -16.80 10.05
C GLY A 57 -12.68 -16.91 9.97
N LEU A 58 -12.01 -16.02 9.22
CA LEU A 58 -10.56 -16.00 9.19
C LEU A 58 -9.95 -15.63 10.55
N ASN A 59 -10.49 -14.61 11.20
CA ASN A 59 -10.00 -14.18 12.49
C ASN A 59 -10.15 -15.31 13.53
N ALA A 60 -11.30 -15.98 13.57
CA ALA A 60 -11.51 -17.13 14.44
C ALA A 60 -10.57 -18.30 14.10
N ALA A 61 -10.32 -18.56 12.81
CA ALA A 61 -9.34 -19.56 12.39
C ALA A 61 -7.92 -19.21 12.88
N LEU A 62 -7.51 -17.94 12.71
CA LEU A 62 -6.20 -17.47 13.18
C LEU A 62 -6.05 -17.50 14.70
N GLU A 63 -7.13 -17.27 15.45
CA GLU A 63 -7.14 -17.41 16.91
C GLU A 63 -7.03 -18.87 17.34
N ALA A 64 -7.73 -19.77 16.64
CA ALA A 64 -7.76 -21.20 16.95
C ALA A 64 -6.45 -21.93 16.63
N VAL A 65 -5.63 -21.39 15.70
CA VAL A 65 -4.34 -21.98 15.34
C VAL A 65 -3.34 -21.83 16.49
N GLY A 66 -2.79 -22.97 16.92
CA GLY A 66 -1.73 -23.06 17.93
C GLY A 66 -0.43 -23.67 17.39
N LYS A 67 0.53 -23.86 18.30
CA LYS A 67 1.83 -24.47 17.99
C LYS A 67 1.67 -25.88 17.41
N GLY A 68 2.32 -26.13 16.27
CA GLY A 68 2.28 -27.41 15.59
C GLY A 68 1.01 -27.70 14.80
N ASP A 69 0.07 -26.73 14.72
CA ASP A 69 -1.11 -26.82 13.86
C ASP A 69 -0.83 -26.26 12.46
N ALA A 70 -1.71 -26.57 11.50
CA ALA A 70 -1.64 -26.04 10.14
C ALA A 70 -2.92 -25.27 9.80
N LEU A 71 -2.79 -24.02 9.30
CA LEU A 71 -3.86 -23.32 8.62
C LEU A 71 -3.96 -23.83 7.19
N VAL A 72 -5.05 -24.48 6.85
CA VAL A 72 -5.28 -25.12 5.54
C VAL A 72 -6.33 -24.34 4.76
N CYS A 73 -6.02 -23.92 3.54
CA CYS A 73 -6.97 -23.31 2.63
C CYS A 73 -6.97 -24.00 1.25
N TYR A 74 -8.07 -23.83 0.50
CA TYR A 74 -8.12 -24.37 -0.85
C TYR A 74 -7.12 -23.68 -1.78
N SER A 75 -7.05 -22.34 -1.74
CA SER A 75 -6.09 -21.53 -2.51
C SER A 75 -5.72 -20.27 -1.74
N LEU A 76 -4.56 -19.69 -2.07
CA LEU A 76 -4.10 -18.44 -1.47
C LEU A 76 -5.08 -17.28 -1.73
N SER A 77 -5.77 -17.29 -2.87
CA SER A 77 -6.78 -16.30 -3.23
C SER A 77 -8.00 -16.33 -2.28
N ARG A 78 -8.26 -17.47 -1.63
CA ARG A 78 -9.29 -17.59 -0.59
C ARG A 78 -8.82 -17.01 0.74
N LEU A 79 -7.52 -17.13 1.00
CA LEU A 79 -6.91 -16.63 2.23
C LEU A 79 -6.70 -15.11 2.19
N SER A 80 -6.18 -14.57 1.09
CA SER A 80 -5.90 -13.13 0.96
C SER A 80 -6.12 -12.62 -0.47
N ARG A 81 -6.09 -11.30 -0.64
CA ARG A 81 -6.23 -10.64 -1.95
C ARG A 81 -4.90 -10.30 -2.60
N SER A 82 -3.85 -10.34 -1.85
CA SER A 82 -2.51 -10.03 -2.34
C SER A 82 -1.51 -11.02 -1.77
N THR A 83 -0.45 -11.29 -2.52
CA THR A 83 0.67 -12.10 -2.05
C THR A 83 1.27 -11.51 -0.77
N ARG A 84 1.31 -10.18 -0.66
CA ARG A 84 1.78 -9.49 0.54
C ARG A 84 0.97 -9.85 1.79
N ASP A 85 -0.36 -9.84 1.69
CA ASP A 85 -1.22 -10.17 2.83
C ASP A 85 -1.04 -11.64 3.21
N THR A 86 -0.85 -12.53 2.23
CA THR A 86 -0.50 -13.93 2.48
C THR A 86 0.80 -14.07 3.26
N LEU A 87 1.83 -13.28 2.89
CA LEU A 87 3.12 -13.30 3.60
C LEU A 87 2.99 -12.82 5.04
N VAL A 88 2.23 -11.73 5.28
CA VAL A 88 1.96 -11.23 6.65
C VAL A 88 1.24 -12.29 7.49
N LEU A 89 0.28 -13.01 6.91
CA LEU A 89 -0.41 -14.11 7.60
C LEU A 89 0.54 -15.28 7.89
N ALA A 90 1.41 -15.64 6.97
CA ALA A 90 2.38 -16.70 7.19
C ALA A 90 3.43 -16.34 8.25
N ASP A 91 3.88 -15.09 8.29
CA ASP A 91 4.76 -14.59 9.37
C ASP A 91 4.06 -14.66 10.74
N LEU A 92 2.76 -14.36 10.78
CA LEU A 92 1.96 -14.48 11.98
C LEU A 92 1.85 -15.95 12.43
N LEU A 93 1.62 -16.88 11.48
CA LEU A 93 1.59 -18.32 11.77
C LEU A 93 2.96 -18.82 12.24
N ALA A 94 4.04 -18.39 11.59
CA ALA A 94 5.41 -18.74 11.99
C ALA A 94 5.74 -18.30 13.43
N LYS A 95 5.27 -17.12 13.86
CA LYS A 95 5.40 -16.65 15.26
C LYS A 95 4.62 -17.51 16.24
N LYS A 96 3.53 -18.14 15.78
CA LYS A 96 2.76 -19.13 16.57
C LYS A 96 3.33 -20.54 16.49
N GLU A 97 4.44 -20.74 15.76
CA GLU A 97 5.02 -22.04 15.44
C GLU A 97 4.01 -22.96 14.72
N ALA A 98 3.18 -22.36 13.85
CA ALA A 98 2.18 -23.02 13.03
C ALA A 98 2.51 -22.91 11.55
N ASP A 99 1.95 -23.79 10.74
CA ASP A 99 2.22 -23.90 9.32
C ASP A 99 1.05 -23.40 8.45
N LEU A 100 1.33 -23.11 7.16
CA LEU A 100 0.36 -22.73 6.15
C LEU A 100 0.33 -23.78 5.04
N VAL A 101 -0.88 -24.22 4.67
CA VAL A 101 -1.10 -25.15 3.56
C VAL A 101 -2.09 -24.58 2.56
N SER A 102 -1.69 -24.53 1.30
CA SER A 102 -2.57 -24.19 0.17
C SER A 102 -2.64 -25.34 -0.81
N LEU A 103 -3.86 -25.90 -0.96
CA LEU A 103 -4.07 -27.16 -1.67
C LEU A 103 -3.95 -27.00 -3.20
N SER A 104 -4.45 -25.87 -3.75
CA SER A 104 -4.46 -25.60 -5.19
C SER A 104 -3.05 -25.33 -5.70
N GLU A 105 -2.29 -24.49 -5.01
CA GLU A 105 -0.91 -24.14 -5.35
C GLU A 105 0.11 -25.19 -4.91
N LYS A 106 -0.34 -26.25 -4.16
CA LYS A 106 0.53 -27.29 -3.60
C LYS A 106 1.66 -26.72 -2.72
N ILE A 107 1.35 -25.68 -1.98
CA ILE A 107 2.26 -25.06 -1.01
C ILE A 107 1.96 -25.67 0.36
N ASP A 108 2.97 -26.28 0.97
CA ASP A 108 2.83 -26.93 2.28
C ASP A 108 4.07 -26.59 3.14
N THR A 109 3.93 -25.61 4.04
CA THR A 109 5.03 -25.16 4.89
C THR A 109 5.32 -26.11 6.06
N THR A 110 4.59 -27.21 6.23
CA THR A 110 4.97 -28.28 7.15
C THR A 110 6.26 -28.98 6.67
N THR A 111 6.52 -28.91 5.35
CA THR A 111 7.71 -29.47 4.71
C THR A 111 8.81 -28.42 4.47
N ALA A 112 10.08 -28.86 4.49
CA ALA A 112 11.22 -27.99 4.17
C ALA A 112 11.13 -27.43 2.75
N ALA A 113 10.68 -28.23 1.78
CA ALA A 113 10.50 -27.83 0.38
C ALA A 113 9.40 -26.75 0.26
N GLY A 114 8.27 -26.93 0.92
CA GLY A 114 7.19 -25.92 0.91
C GLY A 114 7.60 -24.62 1.59
N LYS A 115 8.34 -24.68 2.70
CA LYS A 115 8.95 -23.49 3.31
C LYS A 115 9.87 -22.74 2.35
N MET A 116 10.69 -23.46 1.59
CA MET A 116 11.57 -22.86 0.58
C MET A 116 10.76 -22.17 -0.53
N VAL A 117 9.77 -22.87 -1.11
CA VAL A 117 8.89 -22.31 -2.17
C VAL A 117 8.18 -21.07 -1.67
N PHE A 118 7.63 -21.09 -0.45
CA PHE A 118 6.96 -19.94 0.12
C PHE A 118 7.89 -18.73 0.32
N ARG A 119 9.12 -18.95 0.77
CA ARG A 119 10.15 -17.91 0.88
C ARG A 119 10.52 -17.32 -0.49
N MET A 120 10.60 -18.14 -1.53
CA MET A 120 10.84 -17.65 -2.90
C MET A 120 9.71 -16.74 -3.38
N LEU A 121 8.44 -17.07 -3.09
CA LEU A 121 7.30 -16.22 -3.41
C LEU A 121 7.38 -14.89 -2.67
N ALA A 122 7.85 -14.87 -1.43
CA ALA A 122 8.09 -13.66 -0.67
C ALA A 122 9.09 -12.72 -1.36
N VAL A 123 10.25 -13.27 -1.71
CA VAL A 123 11.32 -12.52 -2.42
C VAL A 123 10.83 -11.98 -3.77
N LEU A 124 10.08 -12.79 -4.53
CA LEU A 124 9.53 -12.37 -5.82
C LEU A 124 8.54 -11.21 -5.66
N SER A 125 7.69 -11.25 -4.64
CA SER A 125 6.73 -10.17 -4.35
C SER A 125 7.41 -8.86 -3.94
N GLU A 126 8.51 -8.92 -3.18
CA GLU A 126 9.33 -7.76 -2.85
C GLU A 126 9.98 -7.18 -4.10
N PHE A 127 10.56 -8.02 -4.94
CA PHE A 127 11.18 -7.61 -6.20
C PHE A 127 10.18 -6.92 -7.14
N GLU A 128 8.99 -7.48 -7.33
CA GLU A 128 7.92 -6.85 -8.13
C GLU A 128 7.55 -5.45 -7.61
N ARG A 129 7.43 -5.31 -6.30
CA ARG A 129 7.13 -4.02 -5.65
C ARG A 129 8.24 -2.99 -5.91
N ASP A 130 9.50 -3.41 -5.78
CA ASP A 130 10.65 -2.53 -6.00
C ASP A 130 10.73 -2.10 -7.48
N GLN A 131 10.47 -3.02 -8.41
CA GLN A 131 10.37 -2.69 -9.83
C GLN A 131 9.26 -1.64 -10.12
N ILE A 132 8.07 -1.80 -9.52
CA ILE A 132 6.98 -0.83 -9.69
C ILE A 132 7.38 0.53 -9.12
N SER A 133 8.03 0.55 -7.95
CA SER A 133 8.54 1.76 -7.31
C SER A 133 9.55 2.48 -8.20
N ASP A 134 10.51 1.74 -8.76
CA ASP A 134 11.52 2.30 -9.66
C ASP A 134 10.91 2.85 -10.95
N ARG A 135 10.01 2.09 -11.60
CA ARG A 135 9.28 2.58 -12.79
C ARG A 135 8.53 3.88 -12.50
N THR A 136 7.86 3.95 -11.34
CA THR A 136 7.13 5.15 -10.91
C THR A 136 8.10 6.32 -10.68
N ARG A 137 9.23 6.08 -10.02
CA ARG A 137 10.27 7.09 -9.77
C ARG A 137 10.84 7.63 -11.07
N PHE A 138 11.18 6.76 -12.01
CA PHE A 138 11.68 7.16 -13.34
C PHE A 138 10.63 7.95 -14.13
N ALA A 139 9.38 7.51 -14.14
CA ALA A 139 8.29 8.21 -14.81
C ALA A 139 8.05 9.61 -14.23
N LEU A 140 8.08 9.75 -12.90
CA LEU A 140 7.93 11.03 -12.22
C LEU A 140 9.16 11.94 -12.47
N ALA A 141 10.37 11.40 -12.46
CA ALA A 141 11.59 12.16 -12.79
C ALA A 141 11.55 12.69 -14.23
N HIS A 142 11.12 11.87 -15.19
CA HIS A 142 10.96 12.26 -16.58
C HIS A 142 9.88 13.35 -16.76
N LYS A 143 8.73 13.22 -16.12
CA LYS A 143 7.69 14.26 -16.09
C LYS A 143 8.22 15.57 -15.52
N LYS A 144 8.98 15.49 -14.42
CA LYS A 144 9.59 16.66 -13.78
C LYS A 144 10.59 17.34 -14.70
N ALA A 145 11.42 16.57 -15.42
CA ALA A 145 12.38 17.13 -16.39
C ALA A 145 11.66 17.84 -17.55
N LYS A 146 10.45 17.41 -17.93
CA LYS A 146 9.61 18.06 -18.95
C LYS A 146 8.78 19.24 -18.42
N GLY A 147 8.89 19.59 -17.13
CA GLY A 147 8.08 20.65 -16.53
C GLY A 147 6.59 20.27 -16.40
N GLU A 148 6.27 18.98 -16.41
CA GLU A 148 4.90 18.47 -16.24
C GLU A 148 4.56 18.39 -14.74
N LYS A 149 3.26 18.53 -14.44
CA LYS A 149 2.75 18.33 -13.09
C LYS A 149 2.86 16.84 -12.70
N THR A 150 3.57 16.57 -11.61
CA THR A 150 3.82 15.20 -11.13
C THR A 150 2.83 14.73 -10.04
N GLY A 151 1.80 15.50 -9.76
CA GLY A 151 0.79 15.23 -8.73
C GLY A 151 0.74 16.35 -7.67
N GLY A 152 -0.16 16.22 -6.70
CA GLY A 152 -0.34 17.19 -5.62
C GLY A 152 -0.87 18.55 -6.09
N ASP A 153 -0.78 19.55 -5.20
CA ASP A 153 -1.17 20.92 -5.51
C ASP A 153 -0.19 21.59 -6.48
N VAL A 154 -0.71 22.59 -7.22
CA VAL A 154 0.14 23.41 -8.07
C VAL A 154 1.06 24.26 -7.19
N PRO A 155 2.38 24.17 -7.38
CA PRO A 155 3.32 24.94 -6.58
C PRO A 155 3.08 26.45 -6.67
N PHE A 156 3.34 27.19 -5.58
CA PHE A 156 3.33 28.66 -5.59
C PHE A 156 4.37 29.18 -6.59
N GLY A 157 4.02 30.18 -7.35
CA GLY A 157 4.82 30.70 -8.46
C GLY A 157 4.45 30.12 -9.82
N PHE A 158 3.56 29.11 -9.87
CA PHE A 158 3.17 28.42 -11.10
C PHE A 158 1.66 28.25 -11.22
N THR A 159 1.19 28.12 -12.46
CA THR A 159 -0.16 27.65 -12.81
C THR A 159 -0.04 26.36 -13.64
N ALA A 160 -1.06 25.51 -13.59
CA ALA A 160 -1.10 24.30 -14.40
C ALA A 160 -2.10 24.45 -15.54
N ARG A 161 -1.67 24.16 -16.79
CA ARG A 161 -2.53 24.10 -17.97
C ARG A 161 -2.16 22.84 -18.77
N ASN A 162 -3.14 22.03 -19.10
CA ASN A 162 -2.94 20.77 -19.86
C ASN A 162 -1.82 19.88 -19.26
N GLY A 163 -1.76 19.75 -17.94
CA GLY A 163 -0.76 18.94 -17.25
C GLY A 163 0.65 19.53 -17.15
N LYS A 164 0.91 20.71 -17.74
CA LYS A 164 2.19 21.41 -17.68
C LYS A 164 2.14 22.57 -16.69
N LEU A 165 3.30 22.88 -16.09
CA LEU A 165 3.47 24.01 -15.19
C LEU A 165 4.01 25.23 -15.96
N TYR A 166 3.34 26.36 -15.80
CA TYR A 166 3.73 27.65 -16.35
C TYR A 166 3.97 28.64 -15.22
N LYS A 167 4.97 29.50 -15.35
CA LYS A 167 5.23 30.56 -14.37
C LYS A 167 4.05 31.53 -14.31
N LEU A 168 3.60 31.85 -13.10
CA LEU A 168 2.58 32.84 -12.85
C LEU A 168 3.27 34.12 -12.35
N GLU A 169 3.35 35.15 -13.21
CA GLU A 169 4.16 36.36 -12.94
C GLU A 169 3.78 37.07 -11.63
N THR A 170 2.51 37.09 -11.28
CA THR A 170 2.04 37.67 -10.01
C THR A 170 2.67 36.99 -8.80
N GLU A 171 2.68 35.66 -8.78
CA GLU A 171 3.29 34.87 -7.71
C GLU A 171 4.83 34.84 -7.83
N GLN A 172 5.39 34.89 -9.04
CA GLN A 172 6.85 34.95 -9.24
C GLN A 172 7.47 36.23 -8.66
N LYS A 173 6.74 37.36 -8.66
CA LYS A 173 7.16 38.57 -7.96
C LYS A 173 7.38 38.34 -6.46
N ALA A 174 6.44 37.64 -5.81
CA ALA A 174 6.54 37.27 -4.40
C ALA A 174 7.70 36.29 -4.15
N VAL A 175 7.94 35.33 -5.05
CA VAL A 175 9.08 34.41 -4.96
C VAL A 175 10.41 35.16 -5.03
N ARG A 176 10.57 36.09 -6.01
CA ARG A 176 11.78 36.90 -6.15
C ARG A 176 12.03 37.75 -4.92
N LEU A 177 11.01 38.43 -4.41
CA LEU A 177 11.13 39.25 -3.20
C LEU A 177 11.53 38.40 -1.99
N ALA A 178 10.91 37.24 -1.79
CA ALA A 178 11.24 36.35 -0.68
C ALA A 178 12.69 35.83 -0.75
N VAL A 179 13.17 35.49 -1.94
CA VAL A 179 14.57 35.03 -2.17
C VAL A 179 15.55 36.15 -1.88
N ASP A 180 15.32 37.37 -2.39
CA ASP A 180 16.18 38.54 -2.17
C ASP A 180 16.29 38.89 -0.68
N LEU A 181 15.16 38.99 0.02
CA LEU A 181 15.17 39.27 1.45
C LEU A 181 15.89 38.16 2.24
N ARG A 182 15.75 36.90 1.83
CA ARG A 182 16.48 35.81 2.47
C ARG A 182 17.98 35.86 2.25
N GLN A 183 18.43 36.31 1.05
CA GLN A 183 19.85 36.52 0.77
C GLN A 183 20.44 37.67 1.61
N ARG A 184 19.63 38.67 1.95
CA ARG A 184 20.00 39.78 2.85
C ARG A 184 19.98 39.41 4.33
N GLY A 185 19.67 38.14 4.68
CA GLY A 185 19.71 37.65 6.05
C GLY A 185 18.38 37.78 6.82
N GLU A 186 17.31 38.23 6.16
CA GLU A 186 16.01 38.37 6.82
C GLU A 186 15.48 37.06 7.35
N SER A 187 14.77 37.14 8.50
CA SER A 187 14.12 36.00 9.11
C SER A 187 12.86 35.58 8.31
N LEU A 188 12.47 34.29 8.38
CA LEU A 188 11.27 33.81 7.69
C LEU A 188 9.99 34.57 8.12
N ARG A 189 9.92 35.02 9.38
CA ARG A 189 8.82 35.85 9.87
C ARG A 189 8.89 37.27 9.30
N GLY A 190 10.09 37.84 9.20
CA GLY A 190 10.32 39.15 8.57
C GLY A 190 9.92 39.15 7.09
N ILE A 191 10.34 38.10 6.35
CA ILE A 191 9.93 37.91 4.95
C ILE A 191 8.40 37.79 4.82
N GLY A 192 7.76 37.02 5.70
CA GLY A 192 6.29 36.89 5.71
C GLY A 192 5.61 38.26 5.84
N ARG A 193 6.02 39.08 6.80
CA ARG A 193 5.50 40.45 6.98
C ARG A 193 5.76 41.35 5.76
N ALA A 194 6.94 41.26 5.15
CA ALA A 194 7.26 42.04 3.97
C ALA A 194 6.36 41.65 2.77
N LEU A 195 6.04 40.37 2.59
CA LEU A 195 5.09 39.91 1.58
C LEU A 195 3.66 40.39 1.86
N GLU A 196 3.23 40.43 3.12
CA GLU A 196 1.93 40.98 3.54
C GLU A 196 1.83 42.47 3.25
N VAL A 197 2.85 43.25 3.61
CA VAL A 197 2.93 44.71 3.34
C VAL A 197 2.94 44.98 1.84
N ALA A 198 3.63 44.14 1.05
CA ALA A 198 3.63 44.23 -0.40
C ALA A 198 2.30 43.78 -1.06
N GLY A 199 1.29 43.42 -0.28
CA GLY A 199 -0.03 43.01 -0.77
C GLY A 199 -0.04 41.66 -1.48
N MET A 200 1.00 40.84 -1.29
CA MET A 200 1.09 39.53 -1.93
C MET A 200 0.18 38.52 -1.25
N THR A 201 -0.58 37.77 -2.04
CA THR A 201 -1.51 36.74 -1.55
C THR A 201 -1.00 35.34 -1.85
N ARG A 202 -1.35 34.41 -0.98
CA ARG A 202 -1.14 32.97 -1.21
C ARG A 202 -2.14 32.44 -2.24
N LYS A 203 -1.97 31.19 -2.69
CA LYS A 203 -2.88 30.50 -3.63
C LYS A 203 -4.32 30.36 -3.10
N ASP A 204 -4.46 30.24 -1.78
CA ASP A 204 -5.76 30.18 -1.09
C ASP A 204 -6.41 31.55 -0.88
N GLY A 205 -5.80 32.63 -1.41
CA GLY A 205 -6.26 34.02 -1.23
C GLY A 205 -5.87 34.65 0.10
N SER A 206 -5.28 33.91 1.02
CA SER A 206 -4.82 34.43 2.32
C SER A 206 -3.66 35.40 2.15
N ARG A 207 -3.65 36.46 2.95
CA ARG A 207 -2.53 37.39 3.05
C ARG A 207 -1.52 37.03 4.12
N SER A 208 -1.86 36.13 5.05
CA SER A 208 -0.96 35.71 6.13
C SER A 208 0.03 34.66 5.65
N TRP A 209 1.32 34.92 5.91
CA TRP A 209 2.45 34.09 5.47
C TRP A 209 3.09 33.35 6.64
N HIS A 210 2.67 32.10 6.86
CA HIS A 210 3.30 31.25 7.86
C HIS A 210 4.76 30.97 7.49
N PRO A 211 5.72 30.96 8.46
CA PRO A 211 7.17 30.74 8.18
C PRO A 211 7.48 29.51 7.34
N GLN A 212 6.74 28.40 7.51
CA GLN A 212 6.88 27.19 6.71
C GLN A 212 6.53 27.42 5.22
N ALA A 213 5.52 28.24 4.94
CA ALA A 213 5.13 28.59 3.57
C ALA A 213 6.21 29.44 2.92
N VAL A 214 6.75 30.41 3.64
CA VAL A 214 7.87 31.26 3.20
C VAL A 214 9.11 30.41 2.92
N LEU A 215 9.47 29.47 3.80
CA LEU A 215 10.61 28.57 3.61
C LEU A 215 10.48 27.79 2.29
N ARG A 216 9.33 27.17 2.03
CA ARG A 216 9.07 26.42 0.78
C ARG A 216 9.23 27.28 -0.47
N ILE A 217 8.82 28.54 -0.41
CA ILE A 217 8.94 29.49 -1.54
C ILE A 217 10.40 29.84 -1.78
N VAL A 218 11.14 30.18 -0.72
CA VAL A 218 12.56 30.52 -0.79
C VAL A 218 13.40 29.36 -1.32
N GLU A 219 13.21 28.16 -0.78
CA GLU A 219 13.93 26.95 -1.22
C GLU A 219 13.67 26.65 -2.70
N ARG A 220 12.42 26.77 -3.15
CA ARG A 220 12.07 26.56 -4.55
C ARG A 220 12.67 27.65 -5.45
N GLY A 221 12.61 28.92 -5.06
CA GLY A 221 13.18 30.02 -5.81
C GLY A 221 14.69 29.90 -5.96
N ARG A 222 15.40 29.47 -4.91
CA ARG A 222 16.85 29.22 -4.94
C ARG A 222 17.25 28.08 -5.86
N ASN A 223 16.44 27.03 -5.89
CA ASN A 223 16.74 25.83 -6.68
C ASN A 223 16.33 25.94 -8.15
N GLY A 224 15.74 27.04 -8.60
CA GLY A 224 15.26 27.24 -9.98
C GLY A 224 14.24 26.18 -10.47
N LYS A 225 13.66 25.40 -9.55
CA LYS A 225 12.83 24.23 -9.88
C LYS A 225 11.36 24.63 -9.88
N ALA A 226 10.73 24.35 -11.04
CA ALA A 226 9.28 24.25 -11.12
C ALA A 226 8.77 23.04 -10.33
#